data_aa2b10278d3b61fa8aa1b4961e4d84d2
#
_entry.id   aa2b10278d3b61fa8aa1b4961e4d84d2
#
_cell.length_a   1.000
_cell.length_b   1.000
_cell.length_c   1.000
_cell.angle_alpha   90.00
_cell.angle_beta   90.00
_cell.angle_gamma   90.00
#
_symmetry.space_group_name_H-M   'P 1'
#
loop_
_entity.id
_entity.type
_entity.pdbx_description
1 polymer ?
#
loop_
_entity_poly.entity_id
_entity_poly.type
_entity_poly.pdbx_seq_one_letter_code
_entity_poly.pdbx_strand_id
1 'polypeptide(L)'
;NQVKNIVNRILENNVEWDVLCLAGNAFKPHKEEHDDYVVVNKMFCGTAYIVKSSFFDVMIENIKIGLNNLMRTGDRKYSWDADEGWIKLQRDYRFILINPLSIYQKPDYSDIEKKVVDYKNLMLNNEK
;
A
#
# COMPACT_ATOMS: atom_id res chain seq x y z
N ASN A 1 -3.14 -17.52 -13.89
CA ASN A 1 -3.11 -16.84 -12.59
C ASN A 1 -3.73 -15.45 -12.75
N GLN A 2 -4.76 -15.16 -11.97
CA GLN A 2 -5.52 -13.91 -12.02
C GLN A 2 -4.65 -12.67 -11.77
N VAL A 3 -3.79 -12.71 -10.76
CA VAL A 3 -2.89 -11.59 -10.42
C VAL A 3 -1.96 -11.27 -11.58
N LYS A 4 -1.34 -12.29 -12.16
CA LYS A 4 -0.45 -12.14 -13.31
C LYS A 4 -1.18 -11.50 -14.50
N ASN A 5 -2.41 -11.94 -14.77
CA ASN A 5 -3.20 -11.42 -15.89
C ASN A 5 -3.57 -9.95 -15.67
N ILE A 6 -3.95 -9.57 -14.45
CA ILE A 6 -4.26 -8.18 -14.09
C ILE A 6 -3.02 -7.30 -14.26
N VAL A 7 -1.88 -7.72 -13.71
CA VAL A 7 -0.61 -6.98 -13.82
C VAL A 7 -0.22 -6.81 -15.28
N ASN A 8 -0.32 -7.86 -16.08
CA ASN A 8 -0.02 -7.79 -17.51
C ASN A 8 -0.90 -6.76 -18.23
N ARG A 9 -2.22 -6.74 -17.96
CA ARG A 9 -3.12 -5.74 -18.56
C ARG A 9 -2.77 -4.32 -18.15
N ILE A 10 -2.42 -4.10 -16.89
CA ILE A 10 -1.96 -2.79 -16.39
C ILE A 10 -0.71 -2.34 -17.15
N LEU A 11 0.27 -3.22 -17.32
CA LEU A 11 1.51 -2.90 -18.03
C LEU A 11 1.27 -2.69 -19.54
N GLU A 12 0.46 -3.52 -20.17
CA GLU A 12 0.14 -3.42 -21.62
C GLU A 12 -0.65 -2.15 -21.96
N ASN A 13 -1.52 -1.69 -21.05
CA ASN A 13 -2.33 -0.49 -21.24
C ASN A 13 -1.62 0.80 -20.84
N ASN A 14 -0.36 0.75 -20.52
CA ASN A 14 0.46 1.91 -20.13
C ASN A 14 -0.17 2.75 -19.00
N VAL A 15 -0.79 2.08 -18.03
CA VAL A 15 -1.36 2.74 -16.85
C VAL A 15 -0.24 3.43 -16.07
N GLU A 16 -0.45 4.70 -15.71
CA GLU A 16 0.51 5.44 -14.89
C GLU A 16 0.40 5.04 -13.42
N TRP A 17 1.53 4.81 -12.79
CA TRP A 17 1.63 4.53 -11.36
C TRP A 17 3.06 4.77 -10.86
N ASP A 18 3.19 5.11 -9.60
CA ASP A 18 4.48 5.17 -8.88
C ASP A 18 4.73 3.88 -8.13
N VAL A 19 3.68 3.32 -7.51
CA VAL A 19 3.71 2.04 -6.81
C VAL A 19 2.51 1.21 -7.24
N LEU A 20 2.77 -0.03 -7.65
CA LEU A 20 1.74 -1.02 -7.99
C LEU A 20 1.63 -2.03 -6.86
N CYS A 21 0.53 -1.97 -6.11
CA CYS A 21 0.28 -2.82 -4.96
C CYS A 21 -0.49 -4.08 -5.37
N LEU A 22 0.01 -5.22 -4.95
CA LEU A 22 -0.61 -6.53 -5.20
C LEU A 22 -1.49 -6.98 -4.02
N ALA A 23 -1.28 -6.37 -2.88
CA ALA A 23 -2.04 -6.62 -1.65
C ALA A 23 -2.04 -5.36 -0.78
N GLY A 24 -3.08 -5.19 0.01
CA GLY A 24 -3.19 -4.09 0.96
C GLY A 24 -4.55 -4.05 1.64
N ASN A 25 -4.64 -3.29 2.71
CA ASN A 25 -5.89 -3.02 3.43
C ASN A 25 -6.35 -1.61 3.09
N ALA A 26 -7.16 -1.49 2.02
CA ALA A 26 -7.58 -0.21 1.45
C ALA A 26 -8.94 0.25 1.98
N PHE A 27 -9.08 1.56 2.14
CA PHE A 27 -10.29 2.23 2.59
C PHE A 27 -10.78 3.23 1.56
N LYS A 28 -12.10 3.36 1.42
CA LYS A 28 -12.72 4.43 0.64
C LYS A 28 -12.65 5.78 1.37
N PRO A 29 -12.66 6.91 0.65
CA PRO A 29 -12.79 6.99 -0.81
C PRO A 29 -11.47 6.68 -1.51
N HIS A 30 -11.57 6.02 -2.66
CA HIS A 30 -10.44 5.89 -3.59
C HIS A 30 -10.33 7.17 -4.43
N LYS A 31 -9.13 7.47 -4.92
CA LYS A 31 -8.94 8.60 -5.85
C LYS A 31 -9.58 8.33 -7.21
N GLU A 32 -9.48 7.08 -7.69
CA GLU A 32 -10.06 6.59 -8.93
C GLU A 32 -10.41 5.11 -8.78
N GLU A 33 -11.38 4.64 -9.56
CA GLU A 33 -11.78 3.24 -9.60
C GLU A 33 -11.84 2.77 -11.05
N HIS A 34 -11.18 1.64 -11.35
CA HIS A 34 -11.09 0.99 -12.64
C HIS A 34 -11.36 -0.51 -12.49
N ASP A 35 -11.59 -1.20 -13.60
CA ASP A 35 -11.91 -2.63 -13.57
C ASP A 35 -10.78 -3.48 -12.98
N ASP A 36 -9.53 -3.17 -13.36
CA ASP A 36 -8.34 -3.94 -12.96
C ASP A 36 -7.60 -3.37 -11.76
N TYR A 37 -7.93 -2.17 -11.32
CA TYR A 37 -7.26 -1.53 -10.19
C TYR A 37 -8.08 -0.38 -9.61
N VAL A 38 -7.72 0.00 -8.40
CA VAL A 38 -8.16 1.27 -7.78
C VAL A 38 -6.94 2.13 -7.48
N VAL A 39 -7.10 3.45 -7.58
CA VAL A 39 -6.08 4.40 -7.13
C VAL A 39 -6.35 4.72 -5.68
N VAL A 40 -5.46 4.26 -4.80
CA VAL A 40 -5.70 4.33 -3.36
C VAL A 40 -5.35 5.69 -2.78
N ASN A 41 -6.08 6.07 -1.74
CA ASN A 41 -5.86 7.27 -0.95
C ASN A 41 -5.42 6.93 0.48
N LYS A 42 -5.95 5.84 1.03
CA LYS A 42 -5.64 5.36 2.36
C LYS A 42 -5.63 3.82 2.36
N MET A 43 -4.44 3.25 2.35
CA MET A 43 -4.25 1.80 2.38
C MET A 43 -3.15 1.45 3.37
N PHE A 44 -3.44 0.54 4.29
CA PHE A 44 -2.48 -0.06 5.21
C PHE A 44 -1.96 -1.39 4.66
N CYS A 45 -1.02 -2.02 5.35
CA CYS A 45 -0.47 -3.34 5.02
C CYS A 45 0.23 -3.36 3.65
N GLY A 46 1.42 -2.78 3.58
CA GLY A 46 2.29 -2.88 2.40
C GLY A 46 2.88 -4.28 2.23
N THR A 47 2.01 -5.28 2.03
CA THR A 47 2.38 -6.69 2.04
C THR A 47 3.12 -7.12 0.78
N ALA A 48 2.68 -6.65 -0.39
CA ALA A 48 3.30 -6.98 -1.67
C ALA A 48 3.09 -5.82 -2.65
N TYR A 49 4.17 -5.26 -3.16
CA TYR A 49 4.11 -4.14 -4.08
C TYR A 49 5.33 -4.06 -4.98
N ILE A 50 5.18 -3.35 -6.08
CA ILE A 50 6.23 -3.08 -7.06
C ILE A 50 6.42 -1.56 -7.10
N VAL A 51 7.66 -1.10 -7.01
CA VAL A 51 8.02 0.32 -7.04
C VAL A 51 8.71 0.63 -8.36
N LYS A 52 8.27 1.67 -9.07
CA LYS A 52 9.01 2.18 -10.23
C LYS A 52 10.35 2.76 -9.80
N SER A 53 11.38 2.54 -10.59
CA SER A 53 12.72 3.09 -10.31
C SER A 53 12.71 4.61 -10.20
N SER A 54 11.87 5.28 -10.97
CA SER A 54 11.69 6.75 -10.91
C SER A 54 11.14 7.24 -9.56
N PHE A 55 10.58 6.34 -8.74
CA PHE A 55 10.02 6.66 -7.42
C PHE A 55 10.95 6.32 -6.25
N PHE A 56 12.07 5.64 -6.50
CA PHE A 56 12.98 5.19 -5.44
C PHE A 56 13.48 6.33 -4.55
N ASP A 57 13.92 7.43 -5.16
CA ASP A 57 14.47 8.56 -4.39
C ASP A 57 13.42 9.22 -3.49
N VAL A 58 12.19 9.37 -3.98
CA VAL A 58 11.08 9.92 -3.19
C VAL A 58 10.79 9.02 -1.99
N MET A 59 10.75 7.72 -2.22
CA MET A 59 10.46 6.73 -1.18
C MET A 59 11.57 6.69 -0.11
N ILE A 60 12.83 6.67 -0.55
CA ILE A 60 13.99 6.67 0.33
C ILE A 60 14.01 7.94 1.20
N GLU A 61 13.78 9.11 0.60
CA GLU A 61 13.75 10.38 1.34
C GLU A 61 12.63 10.41 2.36
N ASN A 62 11.44 9.93 2.02
CA ASN A 62 10.32 9.82 2.96
C ASN A 62 10.67 8.91 4.15
N ILE A 63 11.30 7.76 3.89
CA ILE A 63 11.73 6.82 4.93
C ILE A 63 12.77 7.47 5.86
N LYS A 64 13.76 8.18 5.30
CA LYS A 64 14.80 8.88 6.07
C LYS A 64 14.20 9.96 6.98
N ILE A 65 13.32 10.80 6.43
CA ILE A 65 12.65 11.85 7.20
C ILE A 65 11.79 11.23 8.30
N GLY A 66 11.03 10.20 7.98
CA GLY A 66 10.20 9.49 8.94
C GLY A 66 11.02 8.87 10.08
N LEU A 67 12.11 8.20 9.75
CA LEU A 67 13.00 7.59 10.73
C LEU A 67 13.61 8.65 11.67
N ASN A 68 14.12 9.76 11.13
CA ASN A 68 14.67 10.83 11.94
C ASN A 68 13.63 11.43 12.90
N ASN A 69 12.41 11.66 12.41
CA ASN A 69 11.33 12.17 13.24
C ASN A 69 10.86 11.16 14.30
N LEU A 70 10.79 9.89 13.94
CA LEU A 70 10.44 8.82 14.89
C LEU A 70 11.46 8.71 16.00
N MET A 71 12.75 8.75 15.67
CA MET A 71 13.83 8.70 16.67
C MET A 71 13.85 9.92 17.57
N ARG A 72 13.53 11.10 17.03
CA ARG A 72 13.51 12.36 17.79
C ARG A 72 12.29 12.50 18.70
N THR A 73 11.12 12.04 18.25
CA THR A 73 9.83 12.31 18.94
C THR A 73 9.23 11.08 19.62
N GLY A 74 9.57 9.87 19.16
CA GLY A 74 8.91 8.64 19.56
C GLY A 74 7.45 8.52 19.08
N ASP A 75 6.99 9.45 18.23
CA ASP A 75 5.62 9.47 17.73
C ASP A 75 5.46 8.49 16.57
N ARG A 76 4.61 7.49 16.76
CA ARG A 76 4.39 6.41 15.79
C ARG A 76 3.77 6.84 14.47
N LYS A 77 3.23 8.06 14.36
CA LYS A 77 2.76 8.59 13.07
C LYS A 77 3.87 8.70 12.03
N TYR A 78 5.13 8.72 12.47
CA TYR A 78 6.30 8.76 11.59
C TYR A 78 6.82 7.37 11.22
N SER A 79 6.26 6.28 11.74
CA SER A 79 6.64 4.94 11.29
C SER A 79 6.25 4.75 9.82
N TRP A 80 6.98 3.87 9.14
CA TRP A 80 6.80 3.65 7.70
C TRP A 80 5.36 3.36 7.29
N ASP A 81 4.65 2.58 8.08
CA ASP A 81 3.28 2.10 7.81
C ASP A 81 2.18 3.07 8.28
N ALA A 82 2.53 4.25 8.76
CA ALA A 82 1.61 5.20 9.39
C ALA A 82 1.38 6.46 8.53
N ASP A 83 0.69 7.45 9.11
CA ASP A 83 0.15 8.62 8.41
C ASP A 83 1.21 9.48 7.71
N GLU A 84 2.39 9.66 8.32
CA GLU A 84 3.47 10.47 7.76
C GLU A 84 4.43 9.66 6.86
N GLY A 85 4.20 8.36 6.71
CA GLY A 85 4.97 7.47 5.84
C GLY A 85 4.16 7.02 4.62
N TRP A 86 3.79 5.76 4.64
CA TRP A 86 3.07 5.07 3.56
C TRP A 86 1.77 5.76 3.14
N ILE A 87 0.98 6.25 4.10
CA ILE A 87 -0.29 6.94 3.82
C ILE A 87 -0.04 8.29 3.16
N LYS A 88 0.92 9.07 3.64
CA LYS A 88 1.26 10.36 3.04
C LYS A 88 1.69 10.22 1.59
N LEU A 89 2.51 9.23 1.27
CA LEU A 89 2.94 8.97 -0.10
C LEU A 89 1.76 8.65 -1.02
N GLN A 90 0.75 7.94 -0.53
CA GLN A 90 -0.46 7.64 -1.31
C GLN A 90 -1.27 8.90 -1.62
N ARG A 91 -1.30 9.87 -0.71
CA ARG A 91 -1.98 11.15 -0.95
C ARG A 91 -1.29 11.99 -2.01
N ASP A 92 0.03 12.01 -2.01
CA ASP A 92 0.84 12.90 -2.85
C ASP A 92 1.21 12.26 -4.20
N TYR A 93 1.21 10.94 -4.29
CA TYR A 93 1.66 10.18 -5.46
C TYR A 93 0.64 9.13 -5.87
N ARG A 94 0.90 8.45 -6.99
CA ARG A 94 -0.05 7.52 -7.59
C ARG A 94 0.26 6.08 -7.20
N PHE A 95 -0.45 5.60 -6.20
CA PHE A 95 -0.44 4.20 -5.77
C PHE A 95 -1.68 3.51 -6.31
N ILE A 96 -1.52 2.43 -7.04
CA ILE A 96 -2.63 1.62 -7.52
C ILE A 96 -2.63 0.25 -6.84
N LEU A 97 -3.81 -0.25 -6.56
CA LEU A 97 -4.04 -1.57 -5.96
C LEU A 97 -4.83 -2.41 -6.95
N ILE A 98 -4.36 -3.61 -7.27
CA ILE A 98 -5.04 -4.50 -8.20
C ILE A 98 -6.46 -4.84 -7.72
N ASN A 99 -7.37 -5.02 -8.67
CA ASN A 99 -8.76 -5.39 -8.42
C ASN A 99 -9.16 -6.52 -9.39
N PRO A 100 -9.77 -7.61 -8.94
CA PRO A 100 -10.12 -7.93 -7.56
C PRO A 100 -8.92 -8.36 -6.71
N LEU A 101 -9.05 -8.21 -5.41
CA LEU A 101 -8.03 -8.60 -4.41
C LEU A 101 -8.04 -10.11 -4.20
N SER A 102 -6.86 -10.72 -4.18
CA SER A 102 -6.70 -12.16 -3.95
C SER A 102 -5.50 -12.53 -3.07
N ILE A 103 -4.72 -11.53 -2.67
CA ILE A 103 -3.54 -11.72 -1.81
C ILE A 103 -3.81 -11.07 -0.46
N TYR A 104 -3.48 -11.78 0.61
CA TYR A 104 -3.65 -11.30 1.97
C TYR A 104 -2.52 -11.81 2.88
N GLN A 105 -2.34 -11.10 3.99
CA GLN A 105 -1.37 -11.48 5.00
C GLN A 105 -1.87 -12.71 5.77
N LYS A 106 -1.00 -13.71 5.92
CA LYS A 106 -1.32 -14.91 6.71
C LYS A 106 -1.60 -14.51 8.17
N PRO A 107 -2.67 -15.06 8.79
CA PRO A 107 -2.90 -14.84 10.21
C PRO A 107 -1.72 -15.35 11.05
N ASP A 108 -1.21 -14.51 11.94
CA ASP A 108 -0.08 -14.85 12.82
C ASP A 108 0.00 -13.88 14.00
N TYR A 109 0.92 -14.16 14.93
CA TYR A 109 1.20 -13.26 16.04
C TYR A 109 1.89 -12.00 15.56
N SER A 110 1.42 -10.84 16.02
CA SER A 110 2.04 -9.54 15.74
C SER A 110 2.84 -9.05 16.94
N ASP A 111 4.13 -8.85 16.77
CA ASP A 111 5.00 -8.27 17.80
C ASP A 111 4.66 -6.80 18.09
N ILE A 112 4.10 -6.10 17.10
CA ILE A 112 3.69 -4.70 17.23
C ILE A 112 2.38 -4.61 18.03
N GLU A 113 1.37 -5.41 17.66
CA GLU A 113 0.05 -5.39 18.29
C GLU A 113 -0.02 -6.29 19.53
N LYS A 114 1.01 -7.12 19.77
CA LYS A 114 1.12 -8.04 20.91
C LYS A 114 -0.03 -9.04 21.00
N LYS A 115 -0.54 -9.49 19.85
CA LYS A 115 -1.64 -10.46 19.74
C LYS A 115 -1.59 -11.20 18.41
N VAL A 116 -2.34 -12.29 18.30
CA VAL A 116 -2.61 -12.93 17.01
C VAL A 116 -3.53 -12.02 16.19
N VAL A 117 -3.14 -11.74 14.96
CA VAL A 117 -3.91 -10.91 14.03
C VAL A 117 -4.33 -11.71 12.81
N ASP A 118 -5.50 -11.38 12.26
CA ASP A 118 -6.03 -11.92 11.02
C ASP A 118 -6.68 -10.79 10.23
N TYR A 119 -5.98 -10.33 9.20
CA TYR A 119 -6.43 -9.23 8.34
C TYR A 119 -7.06 -9.70 7.01
N LYS A 120 -7.25 -11.03 6.85
CA LYS A 120 -7.73 -11.58 5.57
C LYS A 120 -8.97 -10.87 5.05
N ASN A 121 -10.01 -10.78 5.87
CA ASN A 121 -11.28 -10.18 5.44
C ASN A 121 -11.15 -8.69 5.17
N LEU A 122 -10.31 -7.98 5.92
CA LEU A 122 -10.04 -6.56 5.69
C LEU A 122 -9.27 -6.34 4.41
N MET A 123 -8.26 -7.16 4.13
CA MET A 123 -7.41 -7.03 2.96
C MET A 123 -8.11 -7.45 1.66
N LEU A 124 -9.09 -8.33 1.73
CA LEU A 124 -9.86 -8.77 0.56
C LEU A 124 -11.08 -7.88 0.26
N ASN A 125 -11.33 -6.86 1.06
CA ASN A 125 -12.45 -5.94 0.90
C ASN A 125 -11.95 -4.50 0.68
N ASN A 126 -11.97 -4.02 -0.57
CA ASN A 126 -11.62 -2.64 -0.91
C ASN A 126 -12.84 -1.69 -0.95
N GLU A 127 -14.02 -2.18 -0.60
CA GLU A 127 -15.27 -1.42 -0.61
C GLU A 127 -15.58 -0.71 0.73
N LYS A 128 -14.78 -0.98 1.76
CA LYS A 128 -14.95 -0.38 3.10
C LYS A 128 -14.50 1.07 3.18
#